data_65e981f7fdc59920bea5f6fcd72b0846
#
_entry.id   65e981f7fdc59920bea5f6fcd72b0846
#
_cell.length_a   1.000
_cell.length_b   1.000
_cell.length_c   1.000
_cell.angle_alpha   90.00
_cell.angle_beta   90.00
_cell.angle_gamma   90.00
#
_symmetry.space_group_name_H-M   'P 1'
#
loop_
_entity.id
_entity.type
_entity.pdbx_description
1 polymer ?
#
loop_
_entity_poly.entity_id
_entity_poly.type
_entity_poly.pdbx_seq_one_letter_code
_entity_poly.pdbx_strand_id
1 'polypeptide(L)'
;MQRSAMAIAAHDEYLICSRGTGKSEGVDARFILQCVWEMPGSLGAMLSPTYSKAWNNTLPAICHALSTWGYRAGVHYVVGRKAPSELGFAMPKRPMFSEAWHNAIHFWNGTVMLILSFNQSMSANSMSLDWVIGPEAKFLDYDKIKTEVNPANRGNNQYFGNCPHHHSVCYSTDMPTSKSGRWILDKEEEMNPDHINYIRQLYREMKLAERKEQTEYMKRNVRELRSDLNLARKYQEPVNPQPGKTREYTVFYGEYDIFDNLEVVGEDYVWQMYRDSPALVWRTAFLNERLLKVENGFYSALDEKIHFYIPSDSGRMDSVPRNWKSLTATSKNCIGDDDVDYAAPLHIAFDANSAISTAVVGQCDGRTMKVLKSFFVKTPLKLSELAQNICDYYLPKLKKSITFYYDATFVWTDARSGESYADLIERVFTDNGWEVTMVYVGPAPRHDWKHELIDLSLKGDPTYLTIRFNMVNNEFLKIAMEQTGVKQGRNGFEKNKSVEGTPDTADNPDEYKTHITDAFDTLWYGMNFYFEEGSSSGYAPLFLGKKR
;
A
#
# COMPACT_ATOMS: atom_id res chain seq x y z
N MET A 1 3.36 14.90 -16.78
CA MET A 1 3.34 14.92 -15.30
C MET A 1 4.45 15.75 -14.67
N GLN A 2 5.71 15.37 -14.68
CA GLN A 2 6.83 16.00 -13.94
C GLN A 2 6.95 17.51 -14.18
N ARG A 3 6.89 17.95 -15.45
CA ARG A 3 6.93 19.37 -15.82
C ARG A 3 5.74 20.16 -15.26
N SER A 4 4.57 19.54 -15.19
CA SER A 4 3.37 20.16 -14.63
C SER A 4 3.50 20.35 -13.11
N ALA A 5 3.86 19.28 -12.38
CA ALA A 5 4.09 19.35 -10.94
C ALA A 5 5.18 20.37 -10.57
N MET A 6 6.27 20.45 -11.33
CA MET A 6 7.33 21.43 -11.12
C MET A 6 6.87 22.88 -11.40
N ALA A 7 6.08 23.09 -12.44
CA ALA A 7 5.60 24.43 -12.80
C ALA A 7 4.58 24.94 -11.77
N ILE A 8 3.67 24.09 -11.33
CA ILE A 8 2.64 24.44 -10.36
C ILE A 8 3.26 24.56 -8.97
N ALA A 9 3.87 23.49 -8.45
CA ALA A 9 4.47 23.42 -7.13
C ALA A 9 3.57 24.07 -6.06
N ALA A 10 2.33 23.57 -5.97
CA ALA A 10 1.34 24.09 -5.04
C ALA A 10 1.71 23.77 -3.58
N HIS A 11 1.08 24.46 -2.63
CA HIS A 11 1.28 24.19 -1.21
C HIS A 11 0.92 22.75 -0.87
N ASP A 12 -0.27 22.29 -1.29
CA ASP A 12 -0.75 20.92 -1.08
C ASP A 12 -0.89 20.21 -2.43
N GLU A 13 -0.20 19.08 -2.57
CA GLU A 13 -0.20 18.29 -3.80
C GLU A 13 -0.78 16.90 -3.56
N TYR A 14 -1.76 16.51 -4.38
CA TYR A 14 -2.40 15.20 -4.36
C TYR A 14 -2.34 14.61 -5.77
N LEU A 15 -1.48 13.61 -5.97
CA LEU A 15 -1.13 13.15 -7.31
C LEU A 15 -1.38 11.65 -7.47
N ILE A 16 -2.31 11.32 -8.35
CA ILE A 16 -2.57 9.95 -8.78
C ILE A 16 -1.70 9.68 -10.00
N CYS A 17 -0.66 8.91 -9.79
CA CYS A 17 0.37 8.64 -10.77
C CYS A 17 0.47 7.15 -11.01
N SER A 18 0.09 6.69 -12.20
CA SER A 18 0.15 5.28 -12.57
C SER A 18 1.57 4.71 -12.53
N ARG A 19 1.69 3.40 -12.66
CA ARG A 19 3.00 2.74 -12.81
C ARG A 19 3.68 3.20 -14.08
N GLY A 20 4.99 3.43 -14.01
CA GLY A 20 5.78 3.91 -15.15
C GLY A 20 5.76 5.43 -15.36
N THR A 21 4.97 6.21 -14.62
CA THR A 21 4.94 7.67 -14.74
C THR A 21 6.16 8.39 -14.14
N GLY A 22 7.03 7.67 -13.42
CA GLY A 22 8.17 8.28 -12.73
C GLY A 22 7.76 9.04 -11.46
N LYS A 23 6.74 8.58 -10.75
CA LYS A 23 6.21 9.17 -9.50
C LYS A 23 7.30 9.49 -8.50
N SER A 24 8.13 8.50 -8.14
CA SER A 24 9.18 8.67 -7.13
C SER A 24 10.25 9.69 -7.52
N GLU A 25 10.55 9.81 -8.82
CA GLU A 25 11.50 10.81 -9.34
C GLU A 25 10.84 12.18 -9.50
N GLY A 26 9.78 12.22 -10.30
CA GLY A 26 9.18 13.48 -10.74
C GLY A 26 8.30 14.17 -9.71
N VAL A 27 7.80 13.44 -8.72
CA VAL A 27 6.92 13.98 -7.66
C VAL A 27 7.65 13.94 -6.32
N ASP A 28 7.92 12.75 -5.80
CA ASP A 28 8.38 12.59 -4.41
C ASP A 28 9.76 13.22 -4.18
N ALA A 29 10.76 12.83 -4.97
CA ALA A 29 12.12 13.37 -4.82
C ALA A 29 12.18 14.87 -5.14
N ARG A 30 11.39 15.35 -6.13
CA ARG A 30 11.27 16.76 -6.47
C ARG A 30 10.74 17.57 -5.28
N PHE A 31 9.63 17.13 -4.68
CA PHE A 31 9.03 17.81 -3.53
C PHE A 31 9.99 17.85 -2.33
N ILE A 32 10.65 16.73 -2.02
CA ILE A 32 11.66 16.67 -0.96
C ILE A 32 12.77 17.70 -1.21
N LEU A 33 13.38 17.70 -2.41
CA LEU A 33 14.44 18.65 -2.72
C LEU A 33 13.97 20.10 -2.67
N GLN A 34 12.76 20.38 -3.09
CA GLN A 34 12.18 21.72 -3.00
C GLN A 34 12.11 22.18 -1.54
N CYS A 35 11.56 21.34 -0.65
CA CYS A 35 11.51 21.64 0.79
C CYS A 35 12.92 21.79 1.39
N VAL A 36 13.86 20.92 0.99
CA VAL A 36 15.26 20.99 1.44
C VAL A 36 15.90 22.33 1.05
N TRP A 37 15.71 22.79 -0.20
CA TRP A 37 16.29 24.04 -0.66
C TRP A 37 15.60 25.28 -0.09
N GLU A 38 14.28 25.28 0.02
CA GLU A 38 13.52 26.43 0.49
C GLU A 38 13.58 26.62 2.02
N MET A 39 13.76 25.53 2.77
CA MET A 39 13.71 25.51 4.23
C MET A 39 14.92 24.84 4.87
N PRO A 40 16.14 25.43 4.76
CA PRO A 40 17.34 24.86 5.36
C PRO A 40 17.21 24.69 6.88
N GLY A 41 17.48 23.48 7.36
CA GLY A 41 17.34 23.14 8.78
C GLY A 41 15.91 22.79 9.22
N SER A 42 14.98 22.63 8.30
CA SER A 42 13.60 22.18 8.59
C SER A 42 13.52 20.71 8.99
N LEU A 43 12.40 20.33 9.59
CA LEU A 43 12.05 18.96 9.94
C LEU A 43 10.85 18.52 9.11
N GLY A 44 11.07 17.65 8.13
CA GLY A 44 10.00 17.03 7.35
C GLY A 44 9.72 15.60 7.79
N ALA A 45 8.62 15.03 7.30
CA ALA A 45 8.30 13.63 7.51
C ALA A 45 7.87 12.94 6.21
N MET A 46 8.37 11.73 6.01
CA MET A 46 7.87 10.79 5.02
C MET A 46 7.00 9.75 5.71
N LEU A 47 5.73 9.71 5.34
CA LEU A 47 4.77 8.73 5.85
C LEU A 47 4.86 7.46 5.02
N SER A 48 4.83 6.32 5.68
CA SER A 48 4.73 5.03 5.01
C SER A 48 3.79 4.11 5.76
N PRO A 49 3.10 3.19 5.08
CA PRO A 49 2.31 2.17 5.75
C PRO A 49 3.13 1.36 6.75
N THR A 50 4.35 0.96 6.37
CA THR A 50 5.29 0.22 7.21
C THR A 50 6.72 0.72 7.00
N TYR A 51 7.60 0.55 8.00
CA TYR A 51 9.04 0.84 7.84
C TYR A 51 9.66 -0.02 6.75
N SER A 52 9.29 -1.31 6.69
CA SER A 52 9.77 -2.24 5.66
C SER A 52 9.48 -1.71 4.26
N LYS A 53 8.25 -1.24 4.00
CA LYS A 53 7.87 -0.68 2.69
C LYS A 53 8.63 0.63 2.38
N ALA A 54 8.82 1.47 3.39
CA ALA A 54 9.61 2.69 3.24
C ALA A 54 11.05 2.38 2.84
N TRP A 55 11.72 1.49 3.59
CA TRP A 55 13.14 1.19 3.42
C TRP A 55 13.43 0.36 2.18
N ASN A 56 12.57 -0.62 1.84
CA ASN A 56 12.84 -1.55 0.74
C ASN A 56 12.38 -1.03 -0.63
N ASN A 57 11.33 -0.21 -0.66
CA ASN A 57 10.72 0.20 -1.93
C ASN A 57 10.83 1.71 -2.18
N THR A 58 10.31 2.53 -1.27
CA THR A 58 10.14 3.96 -1.51
C THR A 58 11.46 4.72 -1.44
N LEU A 59 12.22 4.50 -0.39
CA LEU A 59 13.46 5.20 -0.14
C LEU A 59 14.55 4.91 -1.19
N PRO A 60 14.74 3.65 -1.66
CA PRO A 60 15.65 3.36 -2.76
C PRO A 60 15.34 4.14 -4.02
N ALA A 61 14.06 4.24 -4.40
CA ALA A 61 13.65 4.97 -5.59
C ALA A 61 13.91 6.48 -5.45
N ILE A 62 13.62 7.06 -4.29
CA ILE A 62 13.94 8.47 -3.99
C ILE A 62 15.45 8.70 -4.02
N CYS A 63 16.24 7.84 -3.38
CA CYS A 63 17.71 7.97 -3.38
C CYS A 63 18.30 7.82 -4.78
N HIS A 64 17.72 6.94 -5.62
CA HIS A 64 18.12 6.82 -7.02
C HIS A 64 17.86 8.12 -7.77
N ALA A 65 16.67 8.70 -7.63
CA ALA A 65 16.32 9.97 -8.23
C ALA A 65 17.26 11.11 -7.79
N LEU A 66 17.51 11.20 -6.49
CA LEU A 66 18.48 12.17 -5.94
C LEU A 66 19.87 12.00 -6.57
N SER A 67 20.32 10.75 -6.74
CA SER A 67 21.61 10.45 -7.36
C SER A 67 21.66 10.87 -8.83
N THR A 68 20.59 10.63 -9.60
CA THR A 68 20.45 11.04 -11.01
C THR A 68 20.56 12.57 -11.15
N TRP A 69 20.08 13.33 -10.17
CA TRP A 69 20.19 14.78 -10.11
C TRP A 69 21.49 15.28 -9.48
N GLY A 70 22.45 14.40 -9.20
CA GLY A 70 23.77 14.74 -8.67
C GLY A 70 23.87 14.79 -7.14
N TYR A 71 22.81 14.50 -6.41
CA TYR A 71 22.84 14.42 -4.95
C TYR A 71 23.27 13.04 -4.50
N ARG A 72 24.44 12.92 -3.86
CA ARG A 72 25.07 11.64 -3.50
C ARG A 72 24.99 11.38 -2.00
N ALA A 73 24.67 10.14 -1.64
CA ALA A 73 24.76 9.67 -0.25
C ALA A 73 26.20 9.79 0.27
N GLY A 74 26.36 10.23 1.51
CA GLY A 74 27.67 10.51 2.13
C GLY A 74 28.31 11.85 1.73
N VAL A 75 27.71 12.58 0.80
CA VAL A 75 28.18 13.92 0.36
C VAL A 75 27.10 14.98 0.59
N HIS A 76 25.88 14.69 0.15
CA HIS A 76 24.76 15.63 0.23
C HIS A 76 23.68 15.20 1.24
N TYR A 77 23.63 13.92 1.56
CA TYR A 77 22.72 13.39 2.59
C TYR A 77 23.28 12.11 3.21
N VAL A 78 22.82 11.80 4.41
CA VAL A 78 23.12 10.57 5.14
C VAL A 78 21.83 9.94 5.60
N VAL A 79 21.68 8.61 5.40
CA VAL A 79 20.48 7.85 5.70
C VAL A 79 20.67 7.01 6.96
N GLY A 80 19.68 6.97 7.86
CA GLY A 80 19.62 6.10 9.01
C GLY A 80 20.58 6.46 10.16
N ARG A 81 21.19 7.63 10.11
CA ARG A 81 22.07 8.15 11.18
C ARG A 81 22.29 9.66 11.05
N LYS A 82 22.72 10.26 12.12
CA LYS A 82 23.28 11.63 12.08
C LYS A 82 24.52 11.65 11.19
N ALA A 83 24.68 12.69 10.40
CA ALA A 83 25.90 12.86 9.60
C ALA A 83 27.14 12.95 10.53
N PRO A 84 28.23 12.25 10.19
CA PRO A 84 29.50 12.40 10.90
C PRO A 84 29.99 13.87 10.87
N SER A 85 30.69 14.29 11.93
CA SER A 85 31.20 15.67 12.06
C SER A 85 32.11 16.10 10.94
N GLU A 86 32.84 15.14 10.36
CA GLU A 86 33.80 15.36 9.25
C GLU A 86 33.13 15.84 7.97
N LEU A 87 31.83 15.55 7.80
CA LEU A 87 31.06 16.02 6.64
C LEU A 87 30.63 17.50 6.76
N GLY A 88 30.71 18.09 7.95
CA GLY A 88 30.38 19.49 8.17
C GLY A 88 28.91 19.85 7.91
N PHE A 89 28.00 18.90 7.99
CA PHE A 89 26.56 19.16 7.77
C PHE A 89 26.01 20.12 8.83
N ALA A 90 25.16 21.04 8.41
CA ALA A 90 24.43 21.87 9.34
C ALA A 90 23.46 21.02 10.20
N MET A 91 23.06 21.57 11.33
CA MET A 91 22.09 20.91 12.22
C MET A 91 20.67 21.46 11.98
N PRO A 92 19.63 20.66 12.25
CA PRO A 92 18.26 21.13 12.14
C PRO A 92 17.99 22.25 13.16
N LYS A 93 17.04 23.13 12.84
CA LYS A 93 16.62 24.24 13.72
C LYS A 93 16.05 23.74 15.05
N ARG A 94 15.48 22.55 15.07
CA ARG A 94 15.05 21.89 16.30
C ARG A 94 15.99 20.74 16.63
N PRO A 95 16.39 20.59 17.89
CA PRO A 95 17.22 19.48 18.33
C PRO A 95 16.47 18.15 18.19
N MET A 96 17.21 17.10 17.81
CA MET A 96 16.71 15.74 17.71
C MET A 96 17.41 14.82 18.72
N PHE A 97 16.66 13.90 19.31
CA PHE A 97 17.24 12.84 20.15
C PHE A 97 17.97 11.80 19.32
N SER A 98 18.94 11.11 19.96
CA SER A 98 19.84 10.18 19.28
C SER A 98 19.12 9.05 18.55
N GLU A 99 18.07 8.48 19.14
CA GLU A 99 17.31 7.39 18.55
C GLU A 99 16.53 7.80 17.29
N ALA A 100 16.06 9.05 17.22
CA ALA A 100 15.30 9.54 16.08
C ALA A 100 16.10 9.53 14.76
N TRP A 101 17.43 9.59 14.84
CA TRP A 101 18.31 9.56 13.66
C TRP A 101 18.29 8.22 12.92
N HIS A 102 17.91 7.13 13.57
CA HIS A 102 17.84 5.82 12.94
C HIS A 102 16.79 5.75 11.82
N ASN A 103 15.73 6.54 11.94
CA ASN A 103 14.66 6.62 10.93
C ASN A 103 14.64 7.99 10.25
N ALA A 104 15.81 8.52 9.91
CA ALA A 104 15.94 9.85 9.33
C ALA A 104 16.91 9.90 8.14
N ILE A 105 16.66 10.88 7.26
CA ILE A 105 17.65 11.35 6.28
C ILE A 105 18.12 12.73 6.72
N HIS A 106 19.42 12.89 6.89
CA HIS A 106 20.06 14.14 7.22
C HIS A 106 20.69 14.76 5.97
N PHE A 107 20.24 15.93 5.56
CA PHE A 107 20.75 16.66 4.41
C PHE A 107 21.84 17.66 4.83
N TRP A 108 22.73 18.03 3.90
CA TRP A 108 23.91 18.89 4.11
C TRP A 108 23.59 20.25 4.74
N ASN A 109 22.40 20.80 4.46
CA ASN A 109 21.96 22.12 4.93
C ASN A 109 21.21 22.06 6.27
N GLY A 110 21.23 20.92 6.95
CA GLY A 110 20.60 20.72 8.24
C GLY A 110 19.13 20.30 8.18
N THR A 111 18.52 20.22 7.00
CA THR A 111 17.18 19.67 6.85
C THR A 111 17.20 18.18 7.20
N VAL A 112 16.19 17.74 7.91
CA VAL A 112 16.01 16.33 8.27
C VAL A 112 14.64 15.87 7.81
N MET A 113 14.57 14.71 7.16
CA MET A 113 13.33 14.02 6.85
C MET A 113 13.23 12.77 7.71
N LEU A 114 12.23 12.71 8.58
CA LEU A 114 11.90 11.54 9.36
C LEU A 114 11.10 10.54 8.52
N ILE A 115 11.33 9.26 8.74
CA ILE A 115 10.51 8.18 8.18
C ILE A 115 9.57 7.76 9.30
N LEU A 116 8.26 7.89 9.08
CA LEU A 116 7.22 7.56 10.05
C LEU A 116 6.37 6.41 9.53
N SER A 117 6.25 5.35 10.33
CA SER A 117 5.33 4.24 10.05
C SER A 117 3.95 4.53 10.64
N PHE A 118 2.91 4.35 9.83
CA PHE A 118 1.51 4.58 10.24
C PHE A 118 0.98 3.57 11.25
N ASN A 119 1.71 2.47 11.43
CA ASN A 119 1.34 1.43 12.41
C ASN A 119 1.74 1.73 13.84
N GLN A 120 2.69 2.64 14.02
CA GLN A 120 3.03 3.10 15.37
C GLN A 120 2.06 4.20 15.78
N SER A 121 1.22 3.92 16.77
CA SER A 121 0.35 4.93 17.37
C SER A 121 1.19 6.06 17.96
N MET A 122 0.81 7.30 17.68
CA MET A 122 1.33 8.53 18.29
C MET A 122 2.74 9.00 17.92
N SER A 123 3.37 8.44 16.90
CA SER A 123 4.72 8.90 16.50
C SER A 123 4.76 10.37 16.05
N ALA A 124 3.67 10.89 15.48
CA ALA A 124 3.60 12.25 14.99
C ALA A 124 3.11 13.29 16.02
N ASN A 125 2.26 12.92 16.99
CA ASN A 125 1.57 13.87 17.90
C ASN A 125 2.48 14.78 18.74
N SER A 126 3.68 14.33 19.08
CA SER A 126 4.67 15.11 19.84
C SER A 126 5.65 15.90 18.96
N MET A 127 5.56 15.76 17.64
CA MET A 127 6.48 16.40 16.69
C MET A 127 5.96 17.77 16.25
N SER A 128 6.86 18.56 15.70
CA SER A 128 6.54 19.81 15.02
C SER A 128 7.23 19.80 13.68
N LEU A 129 6.48 19.35 12.67
CA LEU A 129 6.93 19.19 11.31
C LEU A 129 6.78 20.49 10.52
N ASP A 130 7.61 20.69 9.53
CA ASP A 130 7.57 21.83 8.62
C ASP A 130 6.95 21.47 7.26
N TRP A 131 6.98 20.19 6.90
CA TRP A 131 6.39 19.64 5.68
C TRP A 131 6.22 18.11 5.79
N VAL A 132 5.32 17.56 4.98
CA VAL A 132 4.99 16.13 4.99
C VAL A 132 4.90 15.59 3.57
N ILE A 133 5.44 14.38 3.36
CA ILE A 133 5.23 13.62 2.14
C ILE A 133 4.67 12.24 2.45
N GLY A 134 3.67 11.80 1.68
CA GLY A 134 3.04 10.48 1.83
C GLY A 134 3.03 9.71 0.51
N PRO A 135 4.13 9.06 0.11
CA PRO A 135 4.13 8.13 -1.00
C PRO A 135 3.21 6.94 -0.72
N GLU A 136 2.62 6.39 -1.78
CA GLU A 136 1.65 5.29 -1.70
C GLU A 136 0.44 5.62 -0.79
N ALA A 137 -0.08 6.83 -0.94
CA ALA A 137 -1.12 7.42 -0.10
C ALA A 137 -2.41 6.59 0.00
N LYS A 138 -2.71 5.75 -0.99
CA LYS A 138 -3.87 4.83 -0.97
C LYS A 138 -3.87 3.85 0.22
N PHE A 139 -2.70 3.61 0.82
CA PHE A 139 -2.53 2.74 1.98
C PHE A 139 -2.46 3.51 3.31
N LEU A 140 -2.55 4.84 3.29
CA LEU A 140 -2.50 5.67 4.50
C LEU A 140 -3.91 5.91 5.03
N ASP A 141 -4.08 5.75 6.34
CA ASP A 141 -5.35 6.04 7.03
C ASP A 141 -5.57 7.56 7.13
N TYR A 142 -6.61 8.05 6.44
CA TYR A 142 -6.91 9.47 6.38
C TYR A 142 -7.36 10.06 7.72
N ASP A 143 -8.02 9.28 8.57
CA ASP A 143 -8.42 9.74 9.89
C ASP A 143 -7.20 9.97 10.79
N LYS A 144 -6.18 9.10 10.70
CA LYS A 144 -4.89 9.34 11.37
C LYS A 144 -4.13 10.54 10.78
N ILE A 145 -4.18 10.73 9.46
CA ILE A 145 -3.61 11.95 8.85
C ILE A 145 -4.23 13.19 9.48
N LYS A 146 -5.56 13.25 9.58
CA LYS A 146 -6.28 14.39 10.18
C LYS A 146 -5.98 14.60 11.66
N THR A 147 -5.91 13.51 12.43
CA THR A 147 -5.85 13.59 13.89
C THR A 147 -4.43 13.65 14.45
N GLU A 148 -3.44 13.11 13.74
CA GLU A 148 -2.07 13.00 14.21
C GLU A 148 -1.08 13.82 13.38
N VAL A 149 -1.13 13.69 12.03
CA VAL A 149 -0.13 14.29 11.14
C VAL A 149 -0.38 15.77 10.91
N ASN A 150 -1.61 16.15 10.55
CA ASN A 150 -1.94 17.55 10.28
C ASN A 150 -1.70 18.46 11.51
N PRO A 151 -2.08 18.06 12.74
CA PRO A 151 -1.75 18.85 13.94
C PRO A 151 -0.25 18.92 14.23
N ALA A 152 0.54 17.92 13.81
CA ALA A 152 2.00 17.92 13.96
C ALA A 152 2.71 18.80 12.93
N ASN A 153 2.08 19.07 11.77
CA ASN A 153 2.63 19.91 10.71
C ASN A 153 2.46 21.41 11.05
N ARG A 154 3.15 21.85 12.11
CA ARG A 154 3.05 23.19 12.74
C ARG A 154 4.41 23.76 13.15
N GLY A 155 5.48 23.29 12.52
CA GLY A 155 6.85 23.62 12.91
C GLY A 155 7.24 25.07 12.60
N ASN A 156 8.32 25.49 13.08
CA ASN A 156 9.22 26.62 12.80
C ASN A 156 8.67 27.85 12.05
N ASN A 157 7.44 28.28 12.31
CA ASN A 157 6.81 29.40 11.62
C ASN A 157 7.66 30.68 11.64
N GLN A 158 8.43 30.89 12.74
CA GLN A 158 9.36 32.00 12.87
C GLN A 158 10.50 32.02 11.84
N TYR A 159 10.87 30.85 11.31
CA TYR A 159 11.94 30.73 10.30
C TYR A 159 11.39 30.62 8.88
N PHE A 160 10.27 29.91 8.70
CA PHE A 160 9.79 29.48 7.40
C PHE A 160 8.38 29.99 7.04
N GLY A 161 7.73 30.80 7.88
CA GLY A 161 6.36 31.24 7.68
C GLY A 161 6.08 31.96 6.34
N ASN A 162 7.10 32.53 5.71
CA ASN A 162 7.00 33.15 4.39
C ASN A 162 7.29 32.19 3.22
N CYS A 163 7.80 30.98 3.50
CA CYS A 163 8.05 30.00 2.44
C CYS A 163 6.73 29.46 1.89
N PRO A 164 6.59 29.27 0.57
CA PRO A 164 5.36 28.75 -0.03
C PRO A 164 5.05 27.33 0.46
N HIS A 165 6.05 26.49 0.68
CA HIS A 165 5.90 25.08 1.09
C HIS A 165 6.03 24.85 2.60
N HIS A 166 6.00 25.90 3.43
CA HIS A 166 5.96 25.70 4.87
C HIS A 166 4.58 25.21 5.31
N HIS A 167 4.53 24.08 5.99
CA HIS A 167 3.36 23.28 6.35
C HIS A 167 2.71 22.55 5.17
N SER A 168 3.36 22.48 4.02
CA SER A 168 2.84 21.80 2.85
C SER A 168 2.80 20.28 2.99
N VAL A 169 1.98 19.66 2.14
CA VAL A 169 1.86 18.22 2.03
C VAL A 169 1.96 17.77 0.57
N CYS A 170 2.56 16.60 0.34
CA CYS A 170 2.56 15.96 -0.96
C CYS A 170 2.17 14.48 -0.81
N TYR A 171 1.01 14.11 -1.33
CA TYR A 171 0.54 12.74 -1.32
C TYR A 171 0.53 12.19 -2.75
N SER A 172 1.23 11.09 -2.96
CA SER A 172 1.33 10.45 -4.26
C SER A 172 0.94 8.98 -4.19
N THR A 173 0.22 8.46 -5.19
CA THR A 173 -0.18 7.06 -5.28
C THR A 173 -0.56 6.68 -6.72
N ASP A 174 -0.71 5.39 -7.01
CA ASP A 174 -1.51 4.92 -8.16
C ASP A 174 -3.01 4.90 -7.78
N MET A 175 -3.88 4.59 -8.75
CA MET A 175 -5.32 4.65 -8.55
C MET A 175 -5.76 3.78 -7.36
N PRO A 176 -6.47 4.37 -6.38
CA PRO A 176 -7.01 3.61 -5.26
C PRO A 176 -8.10 2.64 -5.73
N THR A 177 -7.93 1.38 -5.42
CA THR A 177 -8.92 0.33 -5.68
C THR A 177 -9.80 0.05 -4.47
N SER A 178 -9.43 0.58 -3.30
CA SER A 178 -10.11 0.38 -2.03
C SER A 178 -10.85 1.63 -1.54
N LYS A 179 -11.88 1.42 -0.72
CA LYS A 179 -12.67 2.52 -0.14
C LYS A 179 -11.83 3.43 0.75
N SER A 180 -10.90 2.86 1.55
CA SER A 180 -10.05 3.65 2.46
C SER A 180 -9.06 4.55 1.73
N GLY A 181 -8.58 4.13 0.56
CA GLY A 181 -7.66 4.92 -0.24
C GLY A 181 -8.32 6.03 -1.04
N ARG A 182 -9.66 6.04 -1.17
CA ARG A 182 -10.38 7.00 -2.02
C ARG A 182 -10.36 8.44 -1.53
N TRP A 183 -10.04 8.67 -0.27
CA TRP A 183 -9.97 10.02 0.29
C TRP A 183 -9.11 10.99 -0.53
N ILE A 184 -8.10 10.46 -1.23
CA ILE A 184 -7.21 11.29 -2.06
C ILE A 184 -7.94 11.80 -3.33
N LEU A 185 -8.95 11.06 -3.83
CA LEU A 185 -9.76 11.48 -4.97
C LEU A 185 -10.68 12.65 -4.61
N ASP A 186 -11.15 12.70 -3.35
CA ASP A 186 -12.01 13.79 -2.86
C ASP A 186 -11.27 15.13 -2.85
N LYS A 187 -9.94 15.12 -2.93
CA LYS A 187 -9.11 16.33 -3.01
C LYS A 187 -9.21 17.08 -4.34
N GLU A 188 -9.77 16.44 -5.35
CA GLU A 188 -10.14 17.10 -6.61
C GLU A 188 -11.10 18.28 -6.37
N GLU A 189 -12.05 18.12 -5.45
CA GLU A 189 -13.05 19.15 -5.11
C GLU A 189 -12.48 20.35 -4.36
N GLU A 190 -11.29 20.20 -3.76
CA GLU A 190 -10.60 21.27 -3.03
C GLU A 190 -9.71 22.12 -3.97
N MET A 191 -9.46 21.68 -5.21
CA MET A 191 -8.66 22.38 -6.20
C MET A 191 -9.47 23.48 -6.90
N ASN A 192 -8.88 24.67 -7.04
CA ASN A 192 -9.41 25.73 -7.89
C ASN A 192 -8.70 25.70 -9.26
N PRO A 193 -9.36 25.19 -10.34
CA PRO A 193 -8.72 25.04 -11.65
C PRO A 193 -8.26 26.38 -12.28
N ASP A 194 -8.99 27.45 -12.06
CA ASP A 194 -8.65 28.78 -12.59
C ASP A 194 -7.40 29.32 -11.91
N HIS A 195 -7.29 29.10 -10.59
CA HIS A 195 -6.09 29.46 -9.84
C HIS A 195 -4.86 28.65 -10.28
N ILE A 196 -5.01 27.37 -10.56
CA ILE A 196 -3.93 26.54 -11.12
C ILE A 196 -3.50 27.05 -12.50
N ASN A 197 -4.43 27.48 -13.36
CA ASN A 197 -4.10 28.10 -14.65
C ASN A 197 -3.37 29.43 -14.48
N TYR A 198 -3.76 30.25 -13.50
CA TYR A 198 -3.05 31.47 -13.14
C TYR A 198 -1.60 31.21 -12.71
N ILE A 199 -1.35 30.20 -11.86
CA ILE A 199 0.01 29.78 -11.48
C ILE A 199 0.83 29.39 -12.72
N ARG A 200 0.25 28.60 -13.64
CA ARG A 200 0.92 28.21 -14.90
C ARG A 200 1.31 29.41 -15.74
N GLN A 201 0.44 30.43 -15.80
CA GLN A 201 0.72 31.67 -16.51
C GLN A 201 1.86 32.44 -15.84
N LEU A 202 1.79 32.70 -14.55
CA LEU A 202 2.85 33.37 -13.79
C LEU A 202 4.19 32.67 -13.94
N TYR A 203 4.22 31.34 -13.87
CA TYR A 203 5.44 30.56 -14.06
C TYR A 203 6.03 30.76 -15.47
N ARG A 204 5.19 30.75 -16.52
CA ARG A 204 5.64 31.03 -17.89
C ARG A 204 6.22 32.42 -18.02
N GLU A 205 5.53 33.43 -17.51
CA GLU A 205 5.95 34.83 -17.57
C GLU A 205 7.27 35.04 -16.84
N MET A 206 7.41 34.45 -15.63
CA MET A 206 8.65 34.45 -14.87
C MET A 206 9.81 33.83 -15.67
N LYS A 207 9.58 32.65 -16.27
CA LYS A 207 10.62 31.98 -17.08
C LYS A 207 11.00 32.74 -18.33
N LEU A 208 10.07 33.42 -18.96
CA LEU A 208 10.34 34.31 -20.10
C LEU A 208 11.13 35.58 -19.66
N ALA A 209 10.79 36.14 -18.50
CA ALA A 209 11.49 37.27 -17.93
C ALA A 209 12.93 36.91 -17.52
N GLU A 210 13.14 35.75 -16.88
CA GLU A 210 14.47 35.23 -16.52
C GLU A 210 15.38 35.08 -17.74
N ARG A 211 14.86 34.64 -18.90
CA ARG A 211 15.65 34.52 -20.14
C ARG A 211 16.08 35.87 -20.73
N LYS A 212 15.38 36.96 -20.41
CA LYS A 212 15.62 38.33 -20.91
C LYS A 212 16.29 39.20 -19.87
N GLU A 213 16.69 38.68 -18.73
CA GLU A 213 17.24 39.43 -17.60
C GLU A 213 18.60 40.01 -17.94
N GLN A 214 18.63 41.29 -18.35
CA GLN A 214 19.86 42.00 -18.70
C GLN A 214 20.04 43.33 -17.94
N THR A 215 18.97 43.92 -17.42
CA THR A 215 18.97 45.21 -16.72
C THR A 215 18.43 45.07 -15.28
N GLU A 216 18.75 46.04 -14.41
CA GLU A 216 18.21 46.08 -13.04
C GLU A 216 16.67 46.17 -13.01
N TYR A 217 16.08 46.86 -14.00
CA TYR A 217 14.63 46.92 -14.16
C TYR A 217 14.04 45.50 -14.42
N MET A 218 14.66 44.74 -15.33
CA MET A 218 14.23 43.37 -15.66
C MET A 218 14.43 42.45 -14.47
N LYS A 219 15.50 42.58 -13.71
CA LYS A 219 15.72 41.84 -12.47
C LYS A 219 14.66 42.14 -11.41
N ARG A 220 14.19 43.37 -11.31
CA ARG A 220 13.11 43.77 -10.43
C ARG A 220 11.82 43.07 -10.84
N ASN A 221 11.47 43.08 -12.12
CA ASN A 221 10.31 42.41 -12.66
C ASN A 221 10.32 40.89 -12.36
N VAL A 222 11.46 40.20 -12.53
CA VAL A 222 11.62 38.79 -12.16
C VAL A 222 11.38 38.55 -10.67
N ARG A 223 11.86 39.44 -9.79
CA ARG A 223 11.63 39.34 -8.35
C ARG A 223 10.14 39.50 -7.98
N GLU A 224 9.46 40.47 -8.62
CA GLU A 224 8.02 40.69 -8.42
C GLU A 224 7.20 39.46 -8.89
N LEU A 225 7.44 38.97 -10.11
CA LEU A 225 6.78 37.76 -10.64
C LEU A 225 7.05 36.53 -9.77
N ARG A 226 8.26 36.40 -9.23
CA ARG A 226 8.59 35.30 -8.32
C ARG A 226 7.85 35.43 -6.98
N SER A 227 7.70 36.65 -6.47
CA SER A 227 6.92 36.90 -5.25
C SER A 227 5.45 36.55 -5.44
N ASP A 228 4.86 37.00 -6.57
CA ASP A 228 3.47 36.71 -6.89
C ASP A 228 3.21 35.23 -7.12
N LEU A 229 4.15 34.57 -7.82
CA LEU A 229 4.10 33.12 -8.02
C LEU A 229 4.17 32.36 -6.67
N ASN A 230 5.05 32.77 -5.77
CA ASN A 230 5.15 32.15 -4.44
C ASN A 230 3.89 32.36 -3.59
N LEU A 231 3.28 33.54 -3.69
CA LEU A 231 2.01 33.81 -3.02
C LEU A 231 0.87 32.97 -3.60
N ALA A 232 0.78 32.87 -4.92
CA ALA A 232 -0.22 32.05 -5.61
C ALA A 232 -0.03 30.55 -5.33
N ARG A 233 1.22 30.07 -5.24
CA ARG A 233 1.53 28.69 -4.84
C ARG A 233 1.08 28.37 -3.42
N LYS A 234 1.12 29.36 -2.52
CA LYS A 234 0.77 29.17 -1.12
C LYS A 234 -0.73 29.28 -0.88
N TYR A 235 -1.40 30.22 -1.49
CA TYR A 235 -2.79 30.55 -1.20
C TYR A 235 -3.64 30.69 -2.47
N GLN A 236 -4.83 30.11 -2.40
CA GLN A 236 -5.92 30.28 -3.37
C GLN A 236 -7.14 30.93 -2.73
N GLU A 237 -8.07 31.43 -3.54
CA GLU A 237 -9.41 31.78 -3.08
C GLU A 237 -10.15 30.51 -2.65
N PRO A 238 -10.96 30.56 -1.56
CA PRO A 238 -11.68 29.40 -1.10
C PRO A 238 -12.63 28.86 -2.17
N VAL A 239 -12.55 27.55 -2.45
CA VAL A 239 -13.48 26.85 -3.35
C VAL A 239 -14.90 26.87 -2.75
N ASN A 240 -14.98 26.70 -1.42
CA ASN A 240 -16.23 26.80 -0.67
C ASN A 240 -16.17 28.02 0.27
N PRO A 241 -16.60 29.21 -0.18
CA PRO A 241 -16.52 30.43 0.61
C PRO A 241 -17.32 30.33 1.91
N GLN A 242 -16.66 30.61 3.03
CA GLN A 242 -17.28 30.70 4.35
C GLN A 242 -17.12 32.12 4.91
N PRO A 243 -18.05 32.61 5.75
CA PRO A 243 -17.91 33.92 6.37
C PRO A 243 -16.58 34.06 7.12
N GLY A 244 -15.80 35.08 6.75
CA GLY A 244 -14.50 35.38 7.38
C GLY A 244 -13.30 34.60 6.81
N LYS A 245 -13.48 33.62 5.92
CA LYS A 245 -12.39 32.91 5.25
C LYS A 245 -12.13 33.54 3.89
N THR A 246 -11.07 34.33 3.78
CA THR A 246 -10.72 35.04 2.54
C THR A 246 -9.73 34.31 1.64
N ARG A 247 -9.04 33.30 2.18
CA ARG A 247 -8.05 32.49 1.45
C ARG A 247 -7.86 31.12 2.12
N GLU A 248 -7.41 30.16 1.35
CA GLU A 248 -7.00 28.84 1.81
C GLU A 248 -5.69 28.42 1.16
N TYR A 249 -5.07 27.35 1.61
CA TYR A 249 -3.89 26.81 0.96
C TYR A 249 -4.22 26.35 -0.46
N THR A 250 -3.30 26.59 -1.40
CA THR A 250 -3.46 26.15 -2.79
C THR A 250 -3.36 24.63 -2.85
N VAL A 251 -4.39 24.01 -3.37
CA VAL A 251 -4.46 22.58 -3.62
C VAL A 251 -4.25 22.28 -5.09
N PHE A 252 -3.36 21.36 -5.38
CA PHE A 252 -3.19 20.78 -6.71
C PHE A 252 -3.50 19.30 -6.69
N TYR A 253 -4.55 18.93 -7.43
CA TYR A 253 -4.89 17.55 -7.72
C TYR A 253 -4.58 17.22 -9.17
N GLY A 254 -4.02 16.03 -9.44
CA GLY A 254 -3.73 15.61 -10.81
C GLY A 254 -3.70 14.10 -10.96
N GLU A 255 -4.29 13.62 -12.05
CA GLU A 255 -4.22 12.21 -12.47
C GLU A 255 -3.34 12.09 -13.70
N TYR A 256 -2.41 11.14 -13.70
CA TYR A 256 -1.42 10.93 -14.73
C TYR A 256 -1.29 9.44 -15.02
N ASP A 257 -1.49 9.06 -16.27
CA ASP A 257 -1.35 7.68 -16.72
C ASP A 257 0.04 7.40 -17.32
N ILE A 258 0.26 6.17 -17.79
CA ILE A 258 1.54 5.75 -18.34
C ILE A 258 1.93 6.56 -19.59
N PHE A 259 0.95 7.09 -20.36
CA PHE A 259 1.20 7.86 -21.58
C PHE A 259 1.76 9.25 -21.27
N ASP A 260 1.52 9.80 -20.07
CA ASP A 260 2.12 11.05 -19.61
C ASP A 260 3.66 10.99 -19.49
N ASN A 261 4.24 9.80 -19.50
CA ASN A 261 5.68 9.56 -19.42
C ASN A 261 6.22 8.74 -20.61
N LEU A 262 5.46 8.65 -21.68
CA LEU A 262 5.79 7.83 -22.87
C LEU A 262 7.18 8.14 -23.43
N GLU A 263 7.59 9.42 -23.44
CA GLU A 263 8.91 9.85 -23.93
C GLU A 263 10.08 9.21 -23.14
N VAL A 264 9.86 8.80 -21.88
CA VAL A 264 10.89 8.22 -21.02
C VAL A 264 10.82 6.71 -21.00
N VAL A 265 9.62 6.14 -20.87
CA VAL A 265 9.46 4.68 -20.75
C VAL A 265 9.50 3.98 -22.13
N GLY A 266 9.15 4.67 -23.19
CA GLY A 266 9.14 4.16 -24.55
C GLY A 266 7.89 3.31 -24.86
N GLU A 267 7.52 3.27 -26.14
CA GLU A 267 6.35 2.51 -26.61
C GLU A 267 6.48 1.01 -26.35
N ASP A 268 7.68 0.44 -26.52
CA ASP A 268 7.93 -0.99 -26.31
C ASP A 268 7.58 -1.43 -24.88
N TYR A 269 7.94 -0.61 -23.88
CA TYR A 269 7.58 -0.86 -22.48
C TYR A 269 6.06 -0.83 -22.28
N VAL A 270 5.37 0.16 -22.87
CA VAL A 270 3.90 0.27 -22.77
C VAL A 270 3.23 -0.95 -23.38
N TRP A 271 3.66 -1.38 -24.57
CA TRP A 271 3.15 -2.58 -25.22
C TRP A 271 3.46 -3.87 -24.46
N GLN A 272 4.66 -3.95 -23.83
CA GLN A 272 5.00 -5.06 -22.96
C GLN A 272 4.07 -5.12 -21.76
N MET A 273 3.88 -3.99 -21.05
CA MET A 273 3.00 -3.92 -19.89
C MET A 273 1.54 -4.21 -20.24
N TYR A 274 1.08 -3.76 -21.39
CA TYR A 274 -0.26 -4.08 -21.89
C TYR A 274 -0.46 -5.57 -22.11
N ARG A 275 0.53 -6.27 -22.67
CA ARG A 275 0.45 -7.72 -22.93
C ARG A 275 0.64 -8.58 -21.68
N ASP A 276 1.53 -8.13 -20.78
CA ASP A 276 1.96 -8.93 -19.63
C ASP A 276 1.15 -8.65 -18.37
N SER A 277 0.41 -7.52 -18.34
CA SER A 277 -0.41 -7.14 -17.19
C SER A 277 -1.85 -7.62 -17.37
N PRO A 278 -2.44 -8.12 -16.27
CA PRO A 278 -3.88 -8.30 -16.24
C PRO A 278 -4.62 -6.99 -16.50
N ALA A 279 -5.81 -7.00 -17.10
CA ALA A 279 -6.49 -5.77 -17.53
C ALA A 279 -6.98 -4.91 -16.39
N LEU A 280 -7.40 -5.51 -15.28
CA LEU A 280 -7.73 -4.67 -14.14
C LEU A 280 -6.51 -3.90 -13.66
N VAL A 281 -5.32 -4.57 -13.61
CA VAL A 281 -4.04 -3.91 -13.31
C VAL A 281 -3.71 -2.88 -14.37
N TRP A 282 -3.88 -3.23 -15.66
CA TRP A 282 -3.65 -2.28 -16.74
C TRP A 282 -4.54 -1.04 -16.60
N ARG A 283 -5.85 -1.25 -16.42
CA ARG A 283 -6.82 -0.16 -16.27
C ARG A 283 -6.59 0.69 -15.01
N THR A 284 -6.30 0.04 -13.87
CA THR A 284 -6.15 0.77 -12.60
C THR A 284 -4.74 1.28 -12.34
N ALA A 285 -3.73 0.41 -12.52
CA ALA A 285 -2.36 0.74 -12.14
C ALA A 285 -1.57 1.44 -13.26
N PHE A 286 -2.02 1.38 -14.52
CA PHE A 286 -1.36 2.02 -15.67
C PHE A 286 -2.21 3.12 -16.32
N LEU A 287 -3.53 2.95 -16.42
CA LEU A 287 -4.43 3.96 -16.99
C LEU A 287 -5.16 4.83 -15.95
N ASN A 288 -4.97 4.56 -14.66
CA ASN A 288 -5.65 5.25 -13.57
C ASN A 288 -7.19 5.24 -13.67
N GLU A 289 -7.76 4.15 -14.20
CA GLU A 289 -9.21 4.05 -14.27
C GLU A 289 -9.82 3.88 -12.87
N ARG A 290 -10.81 4.68 -12.54
CA ARG A 290 -11.52 4.63 -11.25
C ARG A 290 -12.48 3.44 -11.25
N LEU A 291 -12.28 2.48 -10.32
CA LEU A 291 -13.17 1.34 -10.14
C LEU A 291 -14.28 1.65 -9.13
N LEU A 292 -15.46 1.14 -9.42
CA LEU A 292 -16.60 1.19 -8.51
C LEU A 292 -16.73 -0.14 -7.77
N LYS A 293 -16.93 -0.10 -6.44
CA LYS A 293 -17.28 -1.29 -5.65
C LYS A 293 -18.68 -1.77 -6.06
N VAL A 294 -18.87 -3.11 -6.12
CA VAL A 294 -20.18 -3.71 -6.31
C VAL A 294 -21.01 -3.50 -5.03
N GLU A 295 -22.13 -2.79 -5.14
CA GLU A 295 -23.08 -2.67 -4.04
C GLU A 295 -23.77 -4.02 -3.80
N ASN A 296 -23.98 -4.38 -2.53
CA ASN A 296 -24.57 -5.66 -2.12
C ASN A 296 -23.79 -6.90 -2.64
N GLY A 297 -22.45 -6.87 -2.56
CA GLY A 297 -21.59 -7.99 -2.91
C GLY A 297 -21.75 -9.22 -1.99
N PHE A 298 -21.08 -10.32 -2.35
CA PHE A 298 -21.11 -11.57 -1.57
C PHE A 298 -20.54 -11.43 -0.15
N TYR A 299 -19.61 -10.51 0.07
CA TYR A 299 -19.05 -10.17 1.39
C TYR A 299 -19.58 -8.81 1.85
N SER A 300 -20.92 -8.74 2.04
CA SER A 300 -21.61 -7.46 2.26
C SER A 300 -21.18 -6.73 3.53
N ALA A 301 -20.87 -7.49 4.59
CA ALA A 301 -20.42 -6.95 5.88
C ALA A 301 -18.91 -6.63 5.92
N LEU A 302 -18.16 -6.84 4.83
CA LEU A 302 -16.74 -6.51 4.79
C LEU A 302 -16.53 -5.00 4.86
N ASP A 303 -15.90 -4.55 5.95
CA ASP A 303 -15.49 -3.17 6.18
C ASP A 303 -13.98 -3.08 6.33
N GLU A 304 -13.36 -2.23 5.52
CA GLU A 304 -11.91 -2.11 5.49
C GLU A 304 -11.32 -1.58 6.80
N LYS A 305 -12.00 -0.62 7.46
CA LYS A 305 -11.53 -0.04 8.72
C LYS A 305 -11.59 -1.04 9.88
N ILE A 306 -12.56 -1.96 9.81
CA ILE A 306 -12.79 -2.95 10.86
C ILE A 306 -11.94 -4.20 10.63
N HIS A 307 -11.91 -4.72 9.40
CA HIS A 307 -11.38 -6.04 9.11
C HIS A 307 -9.93 -6.05 8.62
N PHE A 308 -9.43 -4.93 8.09
CA PHE A 308 -8.05 -4.86 7.63
C PHE A 308 -7.16 -4.14 8.63
N TYR A 309 -5.95 -4.63 8.77
CA TYR A 309 -4.90 -3.99 9.56
C TYR A 309 -3.62 -3.91 8.75
N ILE A 310 -2.79 -2.94 9.09
CA ILE A 310 -1.45 -2.86 8.59
C ILE A 310 -0.54 -3.42 9.69
N PRO A 311 0.27 -4.49 9.45
CA PRO A 311 1.11 -5.07 10.48
C PRO A 311 2.13 -4.03 10.97
N SER A 312 2.40 -4.03 12.28
CA SER A 312 3.50 -3.24 12.84
C SER A 312 4.82 -3.90 12.44
N ASP A 313 5.77 -3.14 11.99
CA ASP A 313 7.09 -3.63 11.56
C ASP A 313 8.25 -3.12 12.44
N SER A 314 7.94 -2.52 13.59
CA SER A 314 8.90 -1.82 14.42
C SER A 314 9.89 -2.73 15.16
N GLY A 315 9.42 -3.88 15.66
CA GLY A 315 10.24 -4.72 16.54
C GLY A 315 11.31 -5.52 15.80
N ARG A 316 11.00 -6.04 14.63
CA ARG A 316 11.93 -6.88 13.84
C ARG A 316 12.82 -6.10 12.92
N MET A 317 12.31 -5.03 12.33
CA MET A 317 13.15 -4.15 11.52
C MET A 317 14.27 -3.50 12.32
N ASP A 318 14.06 -3.29 13.62
CA ASP A 318 15.10 -2.79 14.52
C ASP A 318 16.23 -3.82 14.77
N SER A 319 15.93 -5.11 14.63
CA SER A 319 16.91 -6.20 14.77
C SER A 319 17.68 -6.53 13.48
N VAL A 320 17.20 -6.07 12.32
CA VAL A 320 17.85 -6.33 11.02
C VAL A 320 19.01 -5.34 10.83
N PRO A 321 20.23 -5.81 10.50
CA PRO A 321 21.34 -4.92 10.17
C PRO A 321 20.96 -3.96 9.04
N ARG A 322 21.05 -2.65 9.28
CA ARG A 322 20.62 -1.60 8.33
C ARG A 322 21.63 -1.41 7.21
N ASN A 323 21.91 -2.46 6.48
CA ASN A 323 22.66 -2.40 5.24
C ASN A 323 21.76 -2.81 4.07
N TRP A 324 22.11 -2.33 2.87
CA TRP A 324 21.29 -2.50 1.66
C TRP A 324 21.00 -3.96 1.30
N LYS A 325 21.95 -4.86 1.56
CA LYS A 325 21.80 -6.31 1.27
C LYS A 325 20.82 -6.98 2.23
N SER A 326 20.85 -6.64 3.51
CA SER A 326 19.95 -7.21 4.51
C SER A 326 18.50 -6.73 4.31
N LEU A 327 18.31 -5.45 3.96
CA LEU A 327 17.00 -4.87 3.74
C LEU A 327 16.32 -5.45 2.48
N THR A 328 17.04 -5.66 1.40
CA THR A 328 16.49 -6.29 0.18
C THR A 328 16.20 -7.78 0.36
N ALA A 329 16.88 -8.48 1.25
CA ALA A 329 16.60 -9.88 1.56
C ALA A 329 15.29 -10.06 2.37
N THR A 330 14.93 -9.10 3.23
CA THR A 330 13.74 -9.20 4.08
C THR A 330 12.42 -9.03 3.32
N SER A 331 12.42 -8.39 2.15
CA SER A 331 11.20 -8.20 1.36
C SER A 331 10.70 -9.45 0.63
N LYS A 332 11.51 -10.51 0.58
CA LYS A 332 11.19 -11.75 -0.16
C LYS A 332 10.61 -12.87 0.72
N ASN A 333 10.51 -12.67 2.00
CA ASN A 333 10.04 -13.68 2.96
C ASN A 333 9.34 -13.02 4.16
N CYS A 334 8.82 -13.85 5.08
CA CYS A 334 8.03 -13.39 6.22
C CYS A 334 8.81 -12.66 7.33
N ILE A 335 10.11 -12.43 7.19
CA ILE A 335 10.89 -11.67 8.19
C ILE A 335 10.36 -10.22 8.31
N GLY A 336 9.88 -9.67 7.20
CA GLY A 336 9.29 -8.32 7.19
C GLY A 336 7.86 -8.24 7.73
N ASP A 337 7.25 -9.36 8.08
CA ASP A 337 5.86 -9.43 8.54
C ASP A 337 5.81 -9.58 10.06
N ASP A 338 5.59 -8.50 10.78
CA ASP A 338 5.53 -8.50 12.26
C ASP A 338 4.31 -9.21 12.84
N ASP A 339 3.32 -9.50 12.02
CA ASP A 339 2.08 -10.18 12.41
C ASP A 339 2.17 -11.72 12.37
N VAL A 340 3.29 -12.26 11.89
CA VAL A 340 3.54 -13.70 11.87
C VAL A 340 4.05 -14.18 13.22
N ASP A 341 3.28 -15.03 13.90
CA ASP A 341 3.78 -15.77 15.07
C ASP A 341 4.65 -16.93 14.61
N TYR A 342 5.93 -16.88 14.94
CA TYR A 342 6.93 -17.88 14.52
C TYR A 342 6.79 -19.21 15.28
N ALA A 343 6.11 -19.22 16.44
CA ALA A 343 5.89 -20.39 17.26
C ALA A 343 4.55 -21.08 17.01
N ALA A 344 3.57 -20.35 16.45
CA ALA A 344 2.23 -20.91 16.16
C ALA A 344 2.19 -21.63 14.81
N PRO A 345 1.33 -22.65 14.61
CA PRO A 345 1.15 -23.30 13.31
C PRO A 345 0.57 -22.34 12.28
N LEU A 346 0.77 -22.65 11.01
CA LEU A 346 0.05 -22.00 9.90
C LEU A 346 -1.22 -22.80 9.58
N HIS A 347 -2.24 -22.08 9.12
CA HIS A 347 -3.45 -22.65 8.55
C HIS A 347 -3.52 -22.26 7.09
N ILE A 348 -3.83 -23.19 6.19
CA ILE A 348 -3.83 -22.94 4.76
C ILE A 348 -4.98 -23.63 4.06
N ALA A 349 -5.51 -22.98 3.03
CA ALA A 349 -6.38 -23.61 2.04
C ALA A 349 -5.99 -23.13 0.64
N PHE A 350 -6.28 -24.00 -0.34
CA PHE A 350 -6.01 -23.76 -1.75
C PHE A 350 -7.32 -23.80 -2.55
N ASP A 351 -7.31 -23.11 -3.70
CA ASP A 351 -8.24 -23.36 -4.80
C ASP A 351 -7.42 -23.65 -6.06
N ALA A 352 -7.67 -24.81 -6.66
CA ALA A 352 -6.95 -25.29 -7.83
C ALA A 352 -7.83 -25.19 -9.07
N ASN A 353 -7.39 -24.38 -10.03
CA ASN A 353 -8.05 -24.25 -11.34
C ASN A 353 -7.02 -24.38 -12.46
N SER A 354 -7.49 -24.66 -13.69
CA SER A 354 -6.63 -24.84 -14.86
C SER A 354 -5.86 -23.57 -15.26
N ALA A 355 -6.42 -22.40 -15.05
CA ALA A 355 -5.84 -21.11 -15.41
C ALA A 355 -4.98 -20.52 -14.28
N ILE A 356 -5.46 -20.63 -13.04
CA ILE A 356 -4.83 -20.05 -11.86
C ILE A 356 -5.00 -21.01 -10.67
N SER A 357 -3.97 -21.15 -9.86
CA SER A 357 -4.05 -21.77 -8.54
C SER A 357 -3.82 -20.72 -7.47
N THR A 358 -4.65 -20.71 -6.44
CA THR A 358 -4.61 -19.71 -5.36
C THR A 358 -4.49 -20.38 -4.00
N ALA A 359 -3.94 -19.68 -3.03
CA ALA A 359 -3.87 -20.13 -1.64
C ALA A 359 -4.00 -18.96 -0.68
N VAL A 360 -4.59 -19.19 0.47
CA VAL A 360 -4.70 -18.22 1.56
C VAL A 360 -4.12 -18.84 2.82
N VAL A 361 -3.22 -18.09 3.48
CA VAL A 361 -2.51 -18.49 4.69
C VAL A 361 -2.97 -17.64 5.85
N GLY A 362 -3.28 -18.25 6.97
CA GLY A 362 -3.68 -17.58 8.20
C GLY A 362 -3.06 -18.20 9.45
N GLN A 363 -3.26 -17.51 10.55
CA GLN A 363 -2.98 -17.98 11.91
C GLN A 363 -4.14 -17.66 12.85
N CYS A 364 -4.27 -18.43 13.92
CA CYS A 364 -5.22 -18.15 14.98
C CYS A 364 -4.51 -17.43 16.14
N ASP A 365 -5.11 -16.33 16.61
CA ASP A 365 -4.66 -15.58 17.77
C ASP A 365 -5.86 -15.42 18.72
N GLY A 366 -5.98 -16.32 19.68
CA GLY A 366 -7.16 -16.47 20.51
C GLY A 366 -8.40 -16.72 19.65
N ARG A 367 -9.36 -15.80 19.67
CA ARG A 367 -10.57 -15.87 18.84
C ARG A 367 -10.48 -15.09 17.51
N THR A 368 -9.29 -14.71 17.09
CA THR A 368 -9.06 -13.95 15.86
C THR A 368 -8.36 -14.81 14.83
N MET A 369 -9.01 -15.00 13.69
CA MET A 369 -8.39 -15.52 12.47
C MET A 369 -7.66 -14.38 11.78
N LYS A 370 -6.33 -14.39 11.83
CA LYS A 370 -5.47 -13.48 11.09
C LYS A 370 -5.18 -14.07 9.71
N VAL A 371 -5.65 -13.43 8.66
CA VAL A 371 -5.30 -13.78 7.28
C VAL A 371 -4.01 -13.05 6.93
N LEU A 372 -2.90 -13.80 6.97
CA LEU A 372 -1.55 -13.25 6.87
C LEU A 372 -1.21 -12.86 5.43
N LYS A 373 -1.42 -13.80 4.50
CA LYS A 373 -1.04 -13.59 3.09
C LYS A 373 -1.82 -14.47 2.14
N SER A 374 -2.14 -13.92 0.99
CA SER A 374 -2.67 -14.65 -0.14
C SER A 374 -1.62 -14.82 -1.23
N PHE A 375 -1.66 -15.97 -1.91
CA PHE A 375 -0.71 -16.37 -2.95
C PHE A 375 -1.47 -16.86 -4.17
N PHE A 376 -0.84 -16.70 -5.34
CA PHE A 376 -1.33 -17.32 -6.57
C PHE A 376 -0.19 -17.63 -7.53
N VAL A 377 -0.44 -18.54 -8.45
CA VAL A 377 0.37 -18.80 -9.64
C VAL A 377 -0.55 -18.97 -10.84
N LYS A 378 -0.12 -18.51 -12.00
CA LYS A 378 -0.82 -18.69 -13.27
C LYS A 378 -0.12 -19.71 -14.14
N THR A 379 -0.88 -20.35 -15.01
CA THR A 379 -0.32 -21.23 -16.06
C THR A 379 0.81 -20.49 -16.84
N PRO A 380 1.99 -21.12 -17.08
CA PRO A 380 2.26 -22.57 -16.98
C PRO A 380 2.67 -23.09 -15.58
N LEU A 381 2.82 -22.22 -14.56
CA LEU A 381 3.11 -22.67 -13.20
C LEU A 381 1.92 -23.44 -12.63
N LYS A 382 2.22 -24.40 -11.77
CA LYS A 382 1.23 -25.35 -11.24
C LYS A 382 1.09 -25.24 -9.73
N LEU A 383 0.24 -26.07 -9.17
CA LEU A 383 -0.03 -26.14 -7.73
C LEU A 383 1.22 -26.48 -6.89
N SER A 384 2.16 -27.29 -7.44
CA SER A 384 3.45 -27.59 -6.80
C SER A 384 4.32 -26.37 -6.62
N GLU A 385 4.39 -25.49 -7.63
CA GLU A 385 5.17 -24.25 -7.55
C GLU A 385 4.52 -23.25 -6.59
N LEU A 386 3.19 -23.24 -6.51
CA LEU A 386 2.48 -22.43 -5.53
C LEU A 386 2.82 -22.88 -4.10
N ALA A 387 2.77 -24.19 -3.82
CA ALA A 387 3.14 -24.74 -2.52
C ALA A 387 4.62 -24.45 -2.18
N GLN A 388 5.53 -24.58 -3.16
CA GLN A 388 6.94 -24.23 -3.00
C GLN A 388 7.15 -22.75 -2.67
N ASN A 389 6.47 -21.85 -3.37
CA ASN A 389 6.53 -20.40 -3.09
C ASN A 389 6.12 -20.07 -1.64
N ILE A 390 5.17 -20.80 -1.10
CA ILE A 390 4.73 -20.64 0.30
C ILE A 390 5.81 -21.15 1.26
N CYS A 391 6.41 -22.31 0.98
CA CYS A 391 7.53 -22.84 1.75
C CYS A 391 8.71 -21.85 1.79
N ASP A 392 9.06 -21.28 0.65
CA ASP A 392 10.15 -20.31 0.51
C ASP A 392 9.86 -19.01 1.28
N TYR A 393 8.61 -18.54 1.21
CA TYR A 393 8.20 -17.33 1.92
C TYR A 393 8.24 -17.50 3.44
N TYR A 394 7.78 -18.63 3.96
CA TYR A 394 7.78 -18.92 5.40
C TYR A 394 9.02 -19.70 5.86
N LEU A 395 10.06 -19.80 5.04
CA LEU A 395 11.33 -20.46 5.40
C LEU A 395 11.92 -20.01 6.75
N PRO A 396 11.86 -18.71 7.14
CA PRO A 396 12.38 -18.23 8.42
C PRO A 396 11.60 -18.68 9.66
N LYS A 397 10.43 -19.30 9.49
CA LYS A 397 9.57 -19.71 10.60
C LYS A 397 10.22 -20.81 11.44
N LEU A 398 10.22 -20.63 12.77
CA LEU A 398 10.84 -21.58 13.70
C LEU A 398 10.06 -22.90 13.78
N LYS A 399 8.74 -22.82 13.98
CA LYS A 399 7.87 -23.99 13.99
C LYS A 399 7.31 -24.19 12.58
N LYS A 400 7.81 -25.20 11.89
CA LYS A 400 7.34 -25.62 10.57
C LYS A 400 6.19 -26.62 10.71
N SER A 401 5.04 -26.16 11.19
CA SER A 401 3.80 -26.94 11.31
C SER A 401 2.69 -26.21 10.58
N ILE A 402 1.92 -26.94 9.76
CA ILE A 402 0.86 -26.40 8.92
C ILE A 402 -0.37 -27.30 8.97
N THR A 403 -1.55 -26.70 9.11
CA THR A 403 -2.84 -27.38 8.96
C THR A 403 -3.41 -27.03 7.60
N PHE A 404 -3.56 -28.01 6.73
CA PHE A 404 -4.10 -27.87 5.39
C PHE A 404 -5.56 -28.30 5.35
N TYR A 405 -6.45 -27.33 5.09
CA TYR A 405 -7.87 -27.55 4.88
C TYR A 405 -8.18 -27.71 3.40
N TYR A 406 -8.85 -28.80 3.02
CA TYR A 406 -9.17 -29.08 1.63
C TYR A 406 -10.55 -29.71 1.47
N ASP A 407 -11.21 -29.39 0.38
CA ASP A 407 -12.53 -29.88 0.01
C ASP A 407 -12.48 -31.10 -0.93
N ALA A 408 -13.63 -31.53 -1.40
CA ALA A 408 -13.76 -32.70 -2.28
C ALA A 408 -13.01 -32.53 -3.62
N THR A 409 -12.72 -31.33 -4.07
CA THR A 409 -12.01 -31.10 -5.36
C THR A 409 -10.55 -31.56 -5.28
N PHE A 410 -9.94 -31.50 -4.11
CA PHE A 410 -8.55 -31.89 -3.87
C PHE A 410 -8.35 -33.40 -3.69
N VAL A 411 -9.44 -34.18 -3.51
CA VAL A 411 -9.38 -35.66 -3.43
C VAL A 411 -9.26 -36.29 -4.81
N TRP A 412 -9.54 -35.54 -5.88
CA TRP A 412 -9.47 -36.07 -7.24
C TRP A 412 -8.00 -36.34 -7.64
N THR A 413 -7.80 -37.54 -8.21
CA THR A 413 -6.48 -37.94 -8.69
C THR A 413 -6.24 -37.43 -10.10
N ASP A 414 -5.06 -36.87 -10.34
CA ASP A 414 -4.60 -36.60 -11.69
C ASP A 414 -4.36 -37.94 -12.41
N ALA A 415 -5.07 -38.16 -13.51
CA ALA A 415 -4.98 -39.39 -14.32
C ALA A 415 -3.54 -39.68 -14.83
N ARG A 416 -2.63 -38.71 -14.79
CA ARG A 416 -1.25 -38.85 -15.24
C ARG A 416 -0.29 -39.28 -14.14
N SER A 417 -0.47 -38.75 -12.91
CA SER A 417 0.41 -39.03 -11.75
C SER A 417 -0.13 -40.09 -10.83
N GLY A 418 -1.45 -40.34 -10.85
CA GLY A 418 -2.13 -41.22 -9.86
C GLY A 418 -2.15 -40.66 -8.43
N GLU A 419 -1.69 -39.41 -8.23
CA GLU A 419 -1.62 -38.70 -6.96
C GLU A 419 -2.77 -37.68 -6.89
N SER A 420 -3.38 -37.50 -5.72
CA SER A 420 -4.37 -36.44 -5.54
C SER A 420 -3.71 -35.08 -5.40
N TYR A 421 -4.46 -34.00 -5.64
CA TYR A 421 -3.95 -32.65 -5.41
C TYR A 421 -3.59 -32.42 -3.92
N ALA A 422 -4.31 -33.05 -3.00
CA ALA A 422 -4.01 -32.98 -1.58
C ALA A 422 -2.69 -33.67 -1.25
N ASP A 423 -2.44 -34.89 -1.77
CA ASP A 423 -1.19 -35.64 -1.56
C ASP A 423 0.02 -34.88 -2.17
N LEU A 424 -0.17 -34.26 -3.35
CA LEU A 424 0.85 -33.44 -4.00
C LEU A 424 1.31 -32.27 -3.10
N ILE A 425 0.35 -31.55 -2.50
CA ILE A 425 0.64 -30.43 -1.61
C ILE A 425 1.32 -30.91 -0.33
N GLU A 426 0.77 -31.97 0.30
CA GLU A 426 1.36 -32.59 1.50
C GLU A 426 2.82 -32.97 1.25
N ARG A 427 3.10 -33.61 0.13
CA ARG A 427 4.46 -34.00 -0.26
C ARG A 427 5.38 -32.82 -0.40
N VAL A 428 4.98 -31.74 -1.12
CA VAL A 428 5.82 -30.55 -1.28
C VAL A 428 6.15 -29.92 0.08
N PHE A 429 5.19 -29.79 0.98
CA PHE A 429 5.46 -29.25 2.31
C PHE A 429 6.37 -30.18 3.12
N THR A 430 6.12 -31.48 3.10
CA THR A 430 6.92 -32.48 3.83
C THR A 430 8.37 -32.51 3.33
N ASP A 431 8.58 -32.47 2.01
CA ASP A 431 9.90 -32.42 1.40
C ASP A 431 10.69 -31.16 1.82
N ASN A 432 9.99 -30.05 2.14
CA ASN A 432 10.56 -28.82 2.68
C ASN A 432 10.65 -28.80 4.23
N GLY A 433 10.42 -29.95 4.87
CA GLY A 433 10.57 -30.12 6.33
C GLY A 433 9.42 -29.57 7.15
N TRP A 434 8.21 -29.45 6.59
CA TRP A 434 7.01 -29.07 7.30
C TRP A 434 6.28 -30.31 7.84
N GLU A 435 5.76 -30.19 9.06
CA GLU A 435 4.78 -31.12 9.62
C GLU A 435 3.39 -30.71 9.13
N VAL A 436 2.72 -31.58 8.37
CA VAL A 436 1.44 -31.27 7.74
C VAL A 436 0.32 -32.04 8.44
N THR A 437 -0.68 -31.31 8.92
CA THR A 437 -1.94 -31.88 9.40
C THR A 437 -3.00 -31.73 8.30
N MET A 438 -3.40 -32.85 7.71
CA MET A 438 -4.37 -32.88 6.63
C MET A 438 -5.79 -32.88 7.20
N VAL A 439 -6.64 -31.92 6.81
CA VAL A 439 -8.02 -31.78 7.29
C VAL A 439 -8.98 -31.71 6.11
N TYR A 440 -9.67 -32.81 5.86
CA TYR A 440 -10.73 -32.88 4.87
C TYR A 440 -12.01 -32.23 5.39
N VAL A 441 -12.45 -31.15 4.78
CA VAL A 441 -13.63 -30.39 5.20
C VAL A 441 -14.94 -30.82 4.50
N GLY A 442 -14.87 -31.86 3.66
CA GLY A 442 -16.02 -32.35 2.93
C GLY A 442 -16.32 -31.59 1.63
N PRO A 443 -17.50 -31.79 1.04
CA PRO A 443 -17.94 -31.03 -0.11
C PRO A 443 -18.20 -29.57 0.29
N ALA A 444 -17.90 -28.65 -0.63
CA ALA A 444 -18.09 -27.21 -0.39
C ALA A 444 -19.54 -26.90 0.06
N PRO A 445 -19.70 -26.15 1.15
CA PRO A 445 -21.04 -25.75 1.61
C PRO A 445 -21.76 -24.87 0.58
N ARG A 446 -23.11 -24.85 0.66
CA ARG A 446 -23.93 -23.98 -0.22
C ARG A 446 -23.53 -22.52 -0.08
N HIS A 447 -23.56 -21.78 -1.18
CA HIS A 447 -23.15 -20.38 -1.23
C HIS A 447 -23.97 -19.45 -0.34
N ASP A 448 -25.31 -19.63 -0.28
CA ASP A 448 -26.21 -18.88 0.59
C ASP A 448 -25.86 -19.05 2.07
N TRP A 449 -25.59 -20.28 2.49
CA TRP A 449 -25.20 -20.59 3.84
C TRP A 449 -23.79 -20.05 4.18
N LYS A 450 -22.81 -20.20 3.28
CA LYS A 450 -21.47 -19.60 3.46
C LYS A 450 -21.54 -18.09 3.62
N HIS A 451 -22.34 -17.42 2.78
CA HIS A 451 -22.54 -15.98 2.84
C HIS A 451 -23.04 -15.53 4.21
N GLU A 452 -24.11 -16.18 4.70
CA GLU A 452 -24.71 -15.83 5.98
C GLU A 452 -23.72 -15.98 7.14
N LEU A 453 -22.98 -17.09 7.19
CA LEU A 453 -22.06 -17.37 8.29
C LEU A 453 -20.80 -16.50 8.24
N ILE A 454 -20.25 -16.25 7.05
CA ILE A 454 -19.10 -15.33 6.89
C ILE A 454 -19.52 -13.90 7.25
N ASP A 455 -20.73 -13.49 6.87
CA ASP A 455 -21.28 -12.18 7.23
C ASP A 455 -21.46 -12.03 8.75
N LEU A 456 -21.93 -13.06 9.44
CA LEU A 456 -21.99 -13.09 10.91
C LEU A 456 -20.60 -12.98 11.53
N SER A 457 -19.62 -13.72 11.02
CA SER A 457 -18.22 -13.65 11.46
C SER A 457 -17.63 -12.24 11.25
N LEU A 458 -17.90 -11.63 10.10
CA LEU A 458 -17.50 -10.24 9.81
C LEU A 458 -18.21 -9.24 10.73
N LYS A 459 -19.46 -9.47 11.10
CA LYS A 459 -20.20 -8.63 12.08
C LYS A 459 -19.76 -8.83 13.52
N GLY A 460 -18.83 -9.77 13.77
CA GLY A 460 -18.29 -10.03 15.10
C GLY A 460 -19.19 -10.91 15.97
N ASP A 461 -20.02 -11.77 15.37
CA ASP A 461 -20.82 -12.75 16.11
C ASP A 461 -19.90 -13.64 16.95
N PRO A 462 -20.14 -13.78 18.28
CA PRO A 462 -19.25 -14.52 19.16
C PRO A 462 -19.22 -16.03 18.91
N THR A 463 -20.07 -16.56 18.04
CA THR A 463 -20.07 -17.99 17.66
C THR A 463 -18.87 -18.31 16.76
N TYR A 464 -18.42 -17.35 15.96
CA TYR A 464 -17.36 -17.53 14.95
C TYR A 464 -16.08 -16.79 15.31
N LEU A 465 -14.97 -17.17 14.65
CA LEU A 465 -13.71 -16.43 14.75
C LEU A 465 -13.87 -15.04 14.13
N THR A 466 -13.39 -14.02 14.82
CA THR A 466 -13.28 -12.68 14.25
C THR A 466 -12.22 -12.66 13.16
N ILE A 467 -12.53 -12.11 12.00
CA ILE A 467 -11.63 -12.11 10.85
C ILE A 467 -10.85 -10.80 10.79
N ARG A 468 -9.54 -10.90 10.63
CA ARG A 468 -8.64 -9.75 10.41
C ARG A 468 -7.66 -10.07 9.28
N PHE A 469 -7.55 -9.17 8.32
CA PHE A 469 -6.70 -9.31 7.14
C PHE A 469 -5.49 -8.39 7.21
N ASN A 470 -4.30 -8.93 6.94
CA ASN A 470 -3.13 -8.11 6.65
C ASN A 470 -3.35 -7.38 5.31
N MET A 471 -3.51 -6.06 5.38
CA MET A 471 -3.85 -5.24 4.20
C MET A 471 -2.78 -5.29 3.10
N VAL A 472 -1.51 -5.33 3.50
CA VAL A 472 -0.37 -5.27 2.57
C VAL A 472 -0.23 -6.56 1.76
N ASN A 473 -0.44 -7.70 2.43
CA ASN A 473 -0.21 -9.02 1.85
C ASN A 473 -1.47 -9.66 1.23
N ASN A 474 -2.64 -9.00 1.33
CA ASN A 474 -3.90 -9.51 0.82
C ASN A 474 -4.62 -8.52 -0.12
N GLU A 475 -3.87 -7.72 -0.87
CA GLU A 475 -4.43 -6.73 -1.81
C GLU A 475 -5.34 -7.40 -2.86
N PHE A 476 -4.89 -8.51 -3.45
CA PHE A 476 -5.67 -9.25 -4.45
C PHE A 476 -6.93 -9.89 -3.86
N LEU A 477 -6.82 -10.52 -2.69
CA LEU A 477 -7.95 -11.08 -1.98
C LEU A 477 -8.99 -10.00 -1.64
N LYS A 478 -8.56 -8.86 -1.15
CA LYS A 478 -9.43 -7.72 -0.85
C LYS A 478 -10.21 -7.27 -2.08
N ILE A 479 -9.53 -7.04 -3.20
CA ILE A 479 -10.16 -6.62 -4.45
C ILE A 479 -11.17 -7.68 -4.92
N ALA A 480 -10.78 -8.96 -4.91
CA ALA A 480 -11.66 -10.05 -5.28
C ALA A 480 -12.91 -10.11 -4.39
N MET A 481 -12.78 -9.96 -3.07
CA MET A 481 -13.93 -9.93 -2.14
C MET A 481 -14.85 -8.72 -2.39
N GLU A 482 -14.29 -7.54 -2.62
CA GLU A 482 -15.05 -6.32 -2.89
C GLU A 482 -15.80 -6.36 -4.23
N GLN A 483 -15.28 -7.10 -5.21
CA GLN A 483 -15.87 -7.23 -6.54
C GLN A 483 -16.77 -8.46 -6.69
N THR A 484 -16.72 -9.39 -5.75
CA THR A 484 -17.54 -10.60 -5.81
C THR A 484 -19.01 -10.25 -5.59
N GLY A 485 -19.79 -10.27 -6.66
CA GLY A 485 -21.25 -10.07 -6.62
C GLY A 485 -22.02 -11.32 -6.25
N VAL A 486 -23.32 -11.18 -6.16
CA VAL A 486 -24.28 -12.27 -6.01
C VAL A 486 -25.14 -12.41 -7.27
N LYS A 487 -25.59 -13.63 -7.55
CA LYS A 487 -26.57 -13.94 -8.60
C LYS A 487 -27.65 -14.85 -8.08
N GLN A 488 -28.83 -14.82 -8.68
CA GLN A 488 -29.90 -15.74 -8.37
C GLN A 488 -29.55 -17.15 -8.88
N GLY A 489 -29.43 -18.10 -7.96
CA GLY A 489 -29.22 -19.52 -8.26
C GLY A 489 -30.51 -20.33 -8.15
N ARG A 490 -30.41 -21.65 -8.39
CA ARG A 490 -31.56 -22.58 -8.30
C ARG A 490 -32.10 -22.74 -6.87
N ASN A 491 -31.24 -22.64 -5.87
CA ASN A 491 -31.53 -22.94 -4.46
C ASN A 491 -31.32 -21.72 -3.55
N GLY A 492 -31.47 -20.50 -4.05
CA GLY A 492 -31.16 -19.26 -3.36
C GLY A 492 -30.19 -18.43 -4.16
N PHE A 493 -29.50 -17.48 -3.54
CA PHE A 493 -28.45 -16.74 -4.24
C PHE A 493 -27.10 -17.47 -4.18
N GLU A 494 -26.29 -17.23 -5.19
CA GLU A 494 -24.96 -17.83 -5.34
C GLU A 494 -23.92 -16.72 -5.55
N LYS A 495 -22.67 -17.04 -5.18
CA LYS A 495 -21.52 -16.22 -5.57
C LYS A 495 -21.49 -16.08 -7.09
N ASN A 496 -21.42 -14.85 -7.59
CA ASN A 496 -21.36 -14.62 -9.03
C ASN A 496 -19.98 -15.00 -9.58
N LYS A 497 -19.91 -16.18 -10.17
CA LYS A 497 -18.71 -16.73 -10.81
C LYS A 497 -18.70 -16.59 -12.34
N SER A 498 -19.58 -15.78 -12.90
CA SER A 498 -19.70 -15.64 -14.36
C SER A 498 -18.40 -15.17 -15.02
N VAL A 499 -17.58 -14.44 -14.28
CA VAL A 499 -16.28 -13.95 -14.74
C VAL A 499 -15.17 -15.01 -14.74
N GLU A 500 -15.33 -16.14 -14.02
CA GLU A 500 -14.33 -17.23 -14.00
C GLU A 500 -14.17 -17.91 -15.35
N GLY A 501 -15.26 -18.06 -16.10
CA GLY A 501 -15.25 -18.67 -17.43
C GLY A 501 -14.79 -17.76 -18.56
N THR A 502 -14.49 -16.51 -18.29
CA THR A 502 -13.95 -15.59 -19.30
C THR A 502 -12.44 -15.77 -19.40
N PRO A 503 -11.85 -15.60 -20.60
CA PRO A 503 -10.40 -15.64 -20.76
C PRO A 503 -9.70 -14.69 -19.78
N ASP A 504 -8.48 -15.04 -19.37
CA ASP A 504 -7.58 -14.13 -18.67
C ASP A 504 -7.27 -12.98 -19.63
N THR A 505 -8.05 -11.96 -19.54
CA THR A 505 -7.91 -10.76 -20.38
C THR A 505 -7.53 -9.60 -19.50
N ALA A 506 -6.99 -8.63 -20.15
CA ALA A 506 -6.63 -7.39 -19.55
C ALA A 506 -7.84 -6.73 -18.80
N ASP A 507 -9.11 -6.97 -19.15
CA ASP A 507 -10.29 -6.43 -18.46
C ASP A 507 -10.77 -7.27 -17.26
N ASN A 508 -10.30 -8.50 -17.14
CA ASN A 508 -10.74 -9.41 -16.09
C ASN A 508 -9.66 -10.44 -15.75
N PRO A 509 -8.62 -10.04 -15.04
CA PRO A 509 -7.50 -10.90 -14.70
C PRO A 509 -7.88 -11.97 -13.68
N ASP A 510 -7.34 -13.16 -13.85
CA ASP A 510 -7.67 -14.31 -13.04
C ASP A 510 -7.41 -14.11 -11.54
N GLU A 511 -6.38 -13.33 -11.17
CA GLU A 511 -6.05 -13.06 -9.76
C GLU A 511 -7.07 -12.19 -9.01
N TYR A 512 -7.97 -11.51 -9.71
CA TYR A 512 -9.06 -10.73 -9.10
C TYR A 512 -10.41 -11.43 -9.18
N LYS A 513 -10.44 -12.61 -9.81
CA LYS A 513 -11.63 -13.44 -9.86
C LYS A 513 -11.87 -14.15 -8.52
N THR A 514 -12.96 -14.87 -8.45
CA THR A 514 -13.44 -15.50 -7.20
C THR A 514 -12.60 -16.67 -6.70
N HIS A 515 -11.61 -17.15 -7.46
CA HIS A 515 -10.74 -18.27 -7.07
C HIS A 515 -10.05 -18.04 -5.71
N ILE A 516 -9.42 -16.88 -5.53
CA ILE A 516 -8.75 -16.57 -4.27
C ILE A 516 -9.74 -16.43 -3.10
N THR A 517 -10.98 -16.03 -3.38
CA THR A 517 -12.05 -15.96 -2.37
C THR A 517 -12.58 -17.33 -2.02
N ASP A 518 -12.50 -18.32 -2.92
CA ASP A 518 -12.88 -19.70 -2.63
C ASP A 518 -11.84 -20.38 -1.73
N ALA A 519 -10.55 -20.13 -1.94
CA ALA A 519 -9.51 -20.54 -1.00
C ALA A 519 -9.72 -19.93 0.40
N PHE A 520 -10.09 -18.63 0.48
CA PHE A 520 -10.43 -17.97 1.74
C PHE A 520 -11.66 -18.61 2.40
N ASP A 521 -12.74 -18.87 1.66
CA ASP A 521 -13.95 -19.49 2.18
C ASP A 521 -13.64 -20.87 2.80
N THR A 522 -12.79 -21.67 2.15
CA THR A 522 -12.37 -22.99 2.62
C THR A 522 -11.51 -22.88 3.87
N LEU A 523 -10.58 -21.92 3.93
CA LEU A 523 -9.77 -21.65 5.12
C LEU A 523 -10.64 -21.21 6.30
N TRP A 524 -11.56 -20.27 6.09
CA TRP A 524 -12.47 -19.77 7.11
C TRP A 524 -13.35 -20.92 7.66
N TYR A 525 -13.89 -21.75 6.76
CA TYR A 525 -14.72 -22.88 7.11
C TYR A 525 -13.93 -23.92 7.93
N GLY A 526 -12.73 -24.26 7.46
CA GLY A 526 -11.84 -25.19 8.16
C GLY A 526 -11.49 -24.70 9.56
N MET A 527 -11.10 -23.45 9.72
CA MET A 527 -10.71 -22.89 11.01
C MET A 527 -11.88 -22.74 11.99
N ASN A 528 -13.11 -22.50 11.52
CA ASN A 528 -14.26 -22.38 12.42
C ASN A 528 -14.88 -23.70 12.83
N PHE A 529 -14.80 -24.74 12.00
CA PHE A 529 -15.55 -26.01 12.24
C PHE A 529 -14.68 -27.22 12.47
N TYR A 530 -13.39 -27.20 12.12
CA TYR A 530 -12.49 -28.34 12.19
C TYR A 530 -11.18 -28.06 12.96
N PHE A 531 -10.95 -26.84 13.40
CA PHE A 531 -9.79 -26.51 14.21
C PHE A 531 -10.07 -26.84 15.68
N GLU A 532 -9.34 -27.81 16.25
CA GLU A 532 -9.29 -28.09 17.69
C GLU A 532 -8.02 -27.43 18.25
N GLU A 533 -8.16 -26.38 19.04
CA GLU A 533 -7.06 -25.90 19.86
C GLU A 533 -6.69 -26.99 20.87
N GLY A 534 -5.42 -27.41 20.89
CA GLY A 534 -4.90 -28.40 21.84
C GLY A 534 -5.24 -28.01 23.27
N SER A 535 -6.05 -28.83 23.90
CA SER A 535 -6.64 -28.79 25.23
C SER A 535 -5.90 -27.97 26.30
N SER A 536 -6.25 -26.70 26.46
CA SER A 536 -6.05 -25.98 27.72
C SER A 536 -7.02 -24.81 27.96
N SER A 537 -8.22 -24.83 27.41
CA SER A 537 -9.37 -24.07 27.98
C SER A 537 -10.65 -24.57 27.32
N GLY A 538 -11.54 -25.18 28.16
CA GLY A 538 -12.72 -25.88 27.71
C GLY A 538 -13.76 -25.00 27.06
N TYR A 539 -13.77 -24.99 25.74
CA TYR A 539 -14.94 -24.71 24.93
C TYR A 539 -14.92 -25.70 23.76
N ALA A 540 -15.64 -26.78 23.93
CA ALA A 540 -16.00 -27.70 22.85
C ALA A 540 -16.87 -26.91 21.84
N PRO A 541 -16.70 -27.11 20.52
CA PRO A 541 -17.65 -26.57 19.55
C PRO A 541 -19.02 -27.21 19.79
N LEU A 542 -19.96 -26.41 20.28
CA LEU A 542 -21.37 -26.76 20.38
C LEU A 542 -21.93 -26.80 18.96
N PHE A 543 -21.90 -27.99 18.34
CA PHE A 543 -22.85 -28.40 17.30
C PHE A 543 -22.26 -29.56 16.46
N LEU A 544 -22.14 -30.76 17.11
CA LEU A 544 -22.26 -31.99 16.38
C LEU A 544 -23.75 -32.42 16.44
N GLY A 545 -24.57 -31.73 15.66
CA GLY A 545 -25.89 -32.21 15.31
C GLY A 545 -25.75 -33.32 14.27
N LYS A 546 -25.67 -34.58 14.69
CA LYS A 546 -25.99 -35.72 13.84
C LYS A 546 -27.36 -35.46 13.22
N LYS A 547 -27.42 -35.25 11.91
CA LYS A 547 -28.62 -35.51 11.12
C LYS A 547 -28.33 -36.61 10.12
N ARG A 548 -29.15 -37.63 10.23
CA ARG A 548 -29.28 -38.79 9.36
C ARG A 548 -29.48 -38.44 7.90
#